data_40570ec38650c9dee3ea77f5ac8a3b70
#
_entry.id   40570ec38650c9dee3ea77f5ac8a3b70
#
_cell.length_a   1.000
_cell.length_b   1.000
_cell.length_c   1.000
_cell.angle_alpha   90.00
_cell.angle_beta   90.00
_cell.angle_gamma   90.00
#
_symmetry.space_group_name_H-M   'P 1'
#
loop_
_entity.id
_entity.type
_entity.pdbx_description
1 polymer ?
#
loop_
_entity_poly.entity_id
_entity_poly.type
_entity_poly.pdbx_seq_one_letter_code
_entity_poly.pdbx_strand_id
1 'polypeptide(L)'
;MIDFHTHTVFSDGELIPSELVKRAKDKGYRAIAITDHADFSNLEIILNNIKKVTYGLEKYYGLYVFCGVEITHVPPQLIKNTILSARQLGAEIVVVHGESPVENVAKSTNIYAIASFCDILAHPGLISQEEVELAVKNNVYLEITARSGHSLTNGHVFQMSKKYGAKCIIDTDTHSPYDLIDINFAKTILYGC
;
A
#
# COMPACT_ATOMS: atom_id res chain seq x y z
N MET A 1 7.37 6.64 -12.58
CA MET A 1 6.62 6.53 -11.34
C MET A 1 6.73 5.10 -10.83
N ILE A 2 6.63 4.87 -9.55
CA ILE A 2 6.41 3.58 -8.89
C ILE A 2 5.12 3.70 -8.09
N ASP A 3 4.43 2.58 -7.87
CA ASP A 3 3.19 2.52 -7.10
C ASP A 3 3.10 1.13 -6.43
N PHE A 4 3.07 1.11 -5.12
CA PHE A 4 3.11 -0.14 -4.36
C PHE A 4 1.83 -0.42 -3.59
N HIS A 5 0.74 0.29 -3.93
CA HIS A 5 -0.56 0.09 -3.33
C HIS A 5 -1.66 0.13 -4.39
N THR A 6 -2.06 -1.03 -4.88
CA THR A 6 -3.08 -1.19 -5.93
C THR A 6 -3.89 -2.46 -5.74
N HIS A 7 -5.15 -2.43 -6.15
CA HIS A 7 -6.13 -3.50 -5.99
C HIS A 7 -6.65 -4.02 -7.30
N THR A 8 -7.04 -5.28 -7.31
CA THR A 8 -7.59 -6.00 -8.47
C THR A 8 -8.91 -6.69 -8.10
N VAL A 9 -9.46 -7.44 -9.05
CA VAL A 9 -10.64 -8.29 -8.83
C VAL A 9 -10.42 -9.41 -7.80
N PHE A 10 -9.22 -9.56 -7.26
CA PHE A 10 -8.97 -10.51 -6.16
C PHE A 10 -9.40 -9.96 -4.80
N SER A 11 -9.67 -8.66 -4.71
CA SER A 11 -10.37 -8.03 -3.60
C SER A 11 -11.56 -7.22 -4.11
N ASP A 12 -11.45 -5.93 -4.19
CA ASP A 12 -12.52 -5.00 -4.53
C ASP A 12 -12.15 -4.02 -5.66
N GLY A 13 -11.03 -4.25 -6.33
CA GLY A 13 -10.68 -3.53 -7.54
C GLY A 13 -11.46 -4.00 -8.76
N GLU A 14 -11.59 -3.13 -9.76
CA GLU A 14 -12.33 -3.40 -11.00
C GLU A 14 -11.50 -4.16 -12.04
N LEU A 15 -10.17 -4.08 -11.97
CA LEU A 15 -9.27 -4.58 -13.00
C LEU A 15 -8.72 -5.96 -12.68
N ILE A 16 -8.62 -6.82 -13.70
CA ILE A 16 -7.78 -8.01 -13.57
C ILE A 16 -6.29 -7.60 -13.56
N PRO A 17 -5.39 -8.40 -12.94
CA PRO A 17 -3.96 -8.05 -12.84
C PRO A 17 -3.30 -7.63 -14.15
N SER A 18 -3.58 -8.34 -15.24
CA SER A 18 -2.98 -8.03 -16.55
C SER A 18 -3.42 -6.66 -17.09
N GLU A 19 -4.67 -6.28 -16.87
CA GLU A 19 -5.17 -4.97 -17.30
C GLU A 19 -4.59 -3.85 -16.45
N LEU A 20 -4.54 -4.03 -15.12
CA LEU A 20 -3.92 -3.08 -14.21
C LEU A 20 -2.47 -2.77 -14.62
N VAL A 21 -1.66 -3.81 -14.79
CA VAL A 21 -0.24 -3.69 -15.18
C VAL A 21 -0.10 -3.03 -16.55
N LYS A 22 -0.96 -3.38 -17.54
CA LYS A 22 -0.94 -2.76 -18.86
C LYS A 22 -1.23 -1.24 -18.79
N ARG A 23 -2.24 -0.85 -18.01
CA ARG A 23 -2.59 0.57 -17.82
C ARG A 23 -1.49 1.35 -17.10
N ALA A 24 -0.87 0.77 -16.06
CA ALA A 24 0.28 1.35 -15.39
C ALA A 24 1.45 1.55 -16.36
N LYS A 25 1.74 0.56 -17.20
CA LYS A 25 2.74 0.68 -18.26
C LYS A 25 2.45 1.84 -19.21
N ASP A 26 1.21 1.97 -19.67
CA ASP A 26 0.81 3.04 -20.61
C ASP A 26 0.95 4.44 -19.98
N LYS A 27 0.80 4.54 -18.66
CA LYS A 27 1.04 5.77 -17.88
C LYS A 27 2.52 6.00 -17.53
N GLY A 28 3.43 5.14 -17.99
CA GLY A 28 4.88 5.28 -17.80
C GLY A 28 5.39 4.83 -16.42
N TYR A 29 4.68 3.95 -15.75
CA TYR A 29 5.17 3.35 -14.51
C TYR A 29 6.38 2.47 -14.78
N ARG A 30 7.31 2.46 -13.83
CA ARG A 30 8.51 1.60 -13.84
C ARG A 30 8.36 0.38 -12.93
N ALA A 31 7.53 0.51 -11.90
CA ALA A 31 7.22 -0.56 -10.98
C ALA A 31 5.80 -0.40 -10.45
N ILE A 32 5.15 -1.54 -10.17
CA ILE A 32 3.85 -1.63 -9.52
C ILE A 32 3.85 -2.85 -8.59
N ALA A 33 3.20 -2.74 -7.43
CA ALA A 33 2.83 -3.90 -6.64
C ALA A 33 1.32 -4.13 -6.72
N ILE A 34 0.90 -5.37 -6.80
CA ILE A 34 -0.50 -5.77 -6.68
C ILE A 34 -0.70 -6.20 -5.23
N THR A 35 -1.50 -5.43 -4.48
CA THR A 35 -1.62 -5.52 -3.03
C THR A 35 -3.07 -5.63 -2.57
N ASP A 36 -3.80 -6.56 -3.15
CA ASP A 36 -5.20 -6.81 -2.83
C ASP A 36 -5.45 -6.98 -1.32
N HIS A 37 -6.62 -6.54 -0.84
CA HIS A 37 -7.04 -6.67 0.55
C HIS A 37 -7.05 -8.11 1.04
N ALA A 38 -6.39 -8.37 2.16
CA ALA A 38 -6.33 -9.70 2.75
C ALA A 38 -6.46 -9.72 4.27
N ASP A 39 -7.07 -10.80 4.73
CA ASP A 39 -7.01 -11.28 6.10
C ASP A 39 -6.62 -12.78 6.11
N PHE A 40 -6.84 -13.47 7.23
CA PHE A 40 -6.53 -14.90 7.33
C PHE A 40 -7.35 -15.79 6.38
N SER A 41 -8.50 -15.32 5.86
CA SER A 41 -9.40 -16.14 5.05
C SER A 41 -8.98 -16.25 3.59
N ASN A 42 -8.34 -15.21 3.05
CA ASN A 42 -8.05 -15.10 1.62
C ASN A 42 -6.55 -14.91 1.27
N LEU A 43 -5.69 -14.67 2.27
CA LEU A 43 -4.26 -14.37 2.10
C LEU A 43 -3.54 -15.35 1.17
N GLU A 44 -3.71 -16.65 1.38
CA GLU A 44 -3.07 -17.70 0.57
C GLU A 44 -3.60 -17.70 -0.86
N ILE A 45 -4.90 -17.53 -1.03
CA ILE A 45 -5.56 -17.49 -2.34
C ILE A 45 -5.02 -16.32 -3.17
N ILE A 46 -4.97 -15.12 -2.58
CA ILE A 46 -4.49 -13.90 -3.23
C ILE A 46 -3.04 -14.08 -3.66
N LEU A 47 -2.14 -14.35 -2.71
CA LEU A 47 -0.71 -14.43 -3.00
C LEU A 47 -0.37 -15.53 -4.01
N ASN A 48 -1.01 -16.70 -3.93
CA ASN A 48 -0.80 -17.78 -4.88
C ASN A 48 -1.27 -17.42 -6.29
N ASN A 49 -2.32 -16.62 -6.43
CA ASN A 49 -2.82 -16.20 -7.74
C ASN A 49 -2.00 -15.05 -8.33
N ILE A 50 -1.64 -14.04 -7.53
CA ILE A 50 -0.81 -12.93 -7.99
C ILE A 50 0.57 -13.43 -8.45
N LYS A 51 1.24 -14.29 -7.71
CA LYS A 51 2.53 -14.89 -8.11
C LYS A 51 2.52 -15.60 -9.47
N LYS A 52 1.39 -16.20 -9.86
CA LYS A 52 1.29 -16.86 -11.16
C LYS A 52 1.44 -15.91 -12.33
N VAL A 53 1.11 -14.65 -12.16
CA VAL A 53 1.04 -13.67 -13.26
C VAL A 53 2.18 -12.65 -13.23
N THR A 54 2.77 -12.34 -12.06
CA THR A 54 3.77 -11.27 -11.91
C THR A 54 4.96 -11.44 -12.86
N TYR A 55 5.62 -12.60 -12.85
CA TYR A 55 6.79 -12.85 -13.71
C TYR A 55 6.48 -12.68 -15.21
N GLY A 56 5.35 -13.19 -15.67
CA GLY A 56 4.93 -13.05 -17.06
C GLY A 56 4.65 -11.60 -17.43
N LEU A 57 3.93 -10.88 -16.57
CA LEU A 57 3.59 -9.47 -16.79
C LEU A 57 4.84 -8.59 -16.80
N GLU A 58 5.77 -8.80 -15.88
CA GLU A 58 7.05 -8.09 -15.84
C GLU A 58 7.83 -8.27 -17.13
N LYS A 59 8.01 -9.54 -17.54
CA LYS A 59 8.76 -9.88 -18.75
C LYS A 59 8.21 -9.22 -20.02
N TYR A 60 6.88 -9.23 -20.19
CA TYR A 60 6.25 -8.79 -21.45
C TYR A 60 5.95 -7.29 -21.47
N TYR A 61 5.67 -6.68 -20.33
CA TYR A 61 5.40 -5.24 -20.28
C TYR A 61 6.62 -4.38 -19.94
N GLY A 62 7.71 -4.99 -19.46
CA GLY A 62 8.96 -4.29 -19.19
C GLY A 62 8.85 -3.26 -18.08
N LEU A 63 8.09 -3.58 -17.02
CA LEU A 63 8.09 -2.86 -15.74
C LEU A 63 8.13 -3.90 -14.62
N TYR A 64 8.69 -3.55 -13.47
CA TYR A 64 8.71 -4.45 -12.31
C TYR A 64 7.32 -4.65 -11.74
N VAL A 65 6.92 -5.90 -11.53
CA VAL A 65 5.60 -6.26 -10.97
C VAL A 65 5.79 -7.08 -9.71
N PHE A 66 5.54 -6.49 -8.56
CA PHE A 66 5.70 -7.12 -7.26
C PHE A 66 4.43 -7.83 -6.81
N CYS A 67 4.60 -9.02 -6.24
CA CYS A 67 3.54 -9.73 -5.54
C CYS A 67 3.44 -9.19 -4.12
N GLY A 68 2.32 -8.56 -3.80
CA GLY A 68 2.11 -7.99 -2.48
C GLY A 68 0.73 -8.31 -1.92
N VAL A 69 0.44 -7.71 -0.79
CA VAL A 69 -0.84 -7.80 -0.11
C VAL A 69 -1.05 -6.58 0.79
N GLU A 70 -2.27 -6.09 0.89
CA GLU A 70 -2.67 -5.16 1.95
C GLU A 70 -3.44 -5.91 3.04
N ILE A 71 -2.87 -5.94 4.25
CA ILE A 71 -3.54 -6.53 5.43
C ILE A 71 -4.57 -5.53 5.93
N THR A 72 -5.86 -5.91 5.85
CA THR A 72 -6.99 -5.02 6.08
C THR A 72 -7.91 -5.55 7.16
N HIS A 73 -8.31 -4.67 8.11
CA HIS A 73 -9.22 -4.96 9.23
C HIS A 73 -8.85 -6.15 10.12
N VAL A 74 -7.60 -6.61 10.06
CA VAL A 74 -7.11 -7.65 10.99
C VAL A 74 -6.97 -7.05 12.39
N PRO A 75 -7.45 -7.73 13.45
CA PRO A 75 -7.26 -7.28 14.82
C PRO A 75 -5.78 -6.94 15.10
N PRO A 76 -5.45 -5.81 15.75
CA PRO A 76 -4.07 -5.35 15.92
C PRO A 76 -3.11 -6.41 16.45
N GLN A 77 -3.55 -7.21 17.43
CA GLN A 77 -2.73 -8.27 18.06
C GLN A 77 -2.37 -9.42 17.10
N LEU A 78 -3.09 -9.55 15.99
CA LEU A 78 -2.87 -10.60 14.99
C LEU A 78 -2.09 -10.12 13.77
N ILE A 79 -1.90 -8.80 13.58
CA ILE A 79 -1.19 -8.21 12.43
C ILE A 79 0.19 -8.83 12.25
N LYS A 80 0.96 -9.00 13.33
CA LYS A 80 2.29 -9.60 13.26
C LYS A 80 2.27 -10.99 12.63
N ASN A 81 1.35 -11.84 13.06
CA ASN A 81 1.26 -13.20 12.54
C ASN A 81 0.81 -13.20 11.07
N THR A 82 -0.09 -12.29 10.69
CA THR A 82 -0.53 -12.15 9.31
C THR A 82 0.60 -11.69 8.40
N ILE A 83 1.42 -10.70 8.82
CA ILE A 83 2.62 -10.27 8.09
C ILE A 83 3.60 -11.43 7.91
N LEU A 84 3.89 -12.19 8.98
CA LEU A 84 4.78 -13.35 8.90
C LEU A 84 4.25 -14.40 7.93
N SER A 85 2.96 -14.70 7.96
CA SER A 85 2.32 -15.63 7.02
C SER A 85 2.40 -15.12 5.58
N ALA A 86 2.14 -13.82 5.35
CA ALA A 86 2.28 -13.21 4.03
C ALA A 86 3.72 -13.36 3.47
N ARG A 87 4.73 -13.11 4.29
CA ARG A 87 6.13 -13.29 3.89
C ARG A 87 6.47 -14.76 3.58
N GLN A 88 6.00 -15.70 4.41
CA GLN A 88 6.19 -17.13 4.17
C GLN A 88 5.52 -17.59 2.86
N LEU A 89 4.38 -17.01 2.52
CA LEU A 89 3.68 -17.24 1.26
C LEU A 89 4.32 -16.50 0.08
N GLY A 90 5.37 -15.71 0.31
CA GLY A 90 6.17 -15.06 -0.73
C GLY A 90 5.68 -13.67 -1.12
N ALA A 91 5.01 -12.95 -0.24
CA ALA A 91 4.75 -11.52 -0.44
C ALA A 91 6.07 -10.73 -0.44
N GLU A 92 6.30 -9.99 -1.51
CA GLU A 92 7.47 -9.11 -1.68
C GLU A 92 7.21 -7.74 -1.04
N ILE A 93 5.95 -7.27 -1.10
CA ILE A 93 5.46 -6.04 -0.47
C ILE A 93 4.30 -6.39 0.47
N VAL A 94 4.38 -5.91 1.70
CA VAL A 94 3.29 -6.00 2.68
C VAL A 94 2.88 -4.60 3.12
N VAL A 95 1.71 -4.20 2.68
CA VAL A 95 1.02 -3.00 3.12
C VAL A 95 0.11 -3.34 4.28
N VAL A 96 -0.10 -2.43 5.20
CA VAL A 96 -1.15 -2.56 6.24
C VAL A 96 -2.05 -1.35 6.15
N HIS A 97 -3.34 -1.57 6.07
CA HIS A 97 -4.40 -0.56 6.09
C HIS A 97 -4.35 0.22 7.41
N GLY A 98 -4.03 1.51 7.34
CA GLY A 98 -3.87 2.39 8.50
C GLY A 98 -5.19 2.96 9.02
N GLU A 99 -5.08 3.74 10.10
CA GLU A 99 -6.22 4.35 10.80
C GLU A 99 -6.75 5.59 10.06
N SER A 100 -7.16 5.41 8.79
CA SER A 100 -7.74 6.46 7.97
C SER A 100 -8.99 7.07 8.62
N PRO A 101 -9.22 8.40 8.51
CA PRO A 101 -10.38 9.05 9.13
C PRO A 101 -11.71 8.71 8.46
N VAL A 102 -11.69 8.11 7.27
CA VAL A 102 -12.91 7.80 6.49
C VAL A 102 -13.40 6.37 6.66
N GLU A 103 -12.63 5.55 7.39
CA GLU A 103 -13.00 4.15 7.67
C GLU A 103 -12.91 3.81 9.15
N ASN A 104 -13.74 2.85 9.57
CA ASN A 104 -13.77 2.41 10.97
C ASN A 104 -12.72 1.33 11.23
N VAL A 105 -11.45 1.72 11.26
CA VAL A 105 -10.32 0.84 11.56
C VAL A 105 -10.13 0.70 13.08
N ALA A 106 -9.73 -0.46 13.54
CA ALA A 106 -9.46 -0.70 14.95
C ALA A 106 -8.32 0.21 15.45
N LYS A 107 -8.53 0.84 16.61
CA LYS A 107 -7.48 1.67 17.25
C LYS A 107 -6.23 0.84 17.52
N SER A 108 -5.08 1.48 17.42
CA SER A 108 -3.74 0.89 17.57
C SER A 108 -3.31 0.02 16.37
N THR A 109 -4.06 -0.02 15.28
CA THR A 109 -3.63 -0.69 14.04
C THR A 109 -2.29 -0.14 13.57
N ASN A 110 -2.13 1.19 13.52
CA ASN A 110 -0.88 1.82 13.09
C ASN A 110 0.33 1.33 13.89
N ILE A 111 0.26 1.41 15.21
CA ILE A 111 1.40 1.04 16.06
C ILE A 111 1.76 -0.43 15.94
N TYR A 112 0.75 -1.33 15.84
CA TYR A 112 0.99 -2.77 15.66
C TYR A 112 1.56 -3.09 14.27
N ALA A 113 1.09 -2.42 13.22
CA ALA A 113 1.61 -2.57 11.86
C ALA A 113 3.10 -2.18 11.79
N ILE A 114 3.43 -1.00 12.30
CA ILE A 114 4.80 -0.48 12.32
C ILE A 114 5.71 -1.38 13.17
N ALA A 115 5.24 -1.79 14.37
CA ALA A 115 6.00 -2.67 15.26
C ALA A 115 6.21 -4.08 14.67
N SER A 116 5.40 -4.46 13.69
CA SER A 116 5.48 -5.77 13.01
C SER A 116 6.24 -5.72 11.69
N PHE A 117 6.87 -4.58 11.36
CA PHE A 117 7.74 -4.42 10.18
C PHE A 117 6.99 -4.62 8.85
N CYS A 118 5.79 -4.03 8.68
CA CYS A 118 5.22 -3.87 7.35
C CYS A 118 6.15 -2.99 6.49
N ASP A 119 6.05 -3.06 5.17
CA ASP A 119 6.84 -2.19 4.29
C ASP A 119 6.23 -0.79 4.24
N ILE A 120 4.90 -0.73 4.13
CA ILE A 120 4.14 0.50 4.00
C ILE A 120 2.98 0.47 4.98
N LEU A 121 2.81 1.56 5.73
CA LEU A 121 1.58 1.86 6.45
C LEU A 121 0.74 2.77 5.57
N ALA A 122 -0.35 2.23 5.01
CA ALA A 122 -1.23 2.94 4.10
C ALA A 122 -2.06 3.99 4.84
N HIS A 123 -2.26 5.15 4.23
CA HIS A 123 -3.13 6.25 4.71
C HIS A 123 -3.35 6.31 6.24
N PRO A 124 -2.28 6.53 7.02
CA PRO A 124 -2.25 6.30 8.48
C PRO A 124 -3.09 7.28 9.31
N GLY A 125 -3.87 8.13 8.67
CA GLY A 125 -4.73 9.07 9.38
C GLY A 125 -3.97 10.16 10.12
N LEU A 126 -4.44 10.49 11.33
CA LEU A 126 -3.79 11.46 12.21
C LEU A 126 -2.68 10.79 13.04
N ILE A 127 -1.70 10.27 12.34
CA ILE A 127 -0.56 9.54 12.93
C ILE A 127 0.13 10.36 14.03
N SER A 128 0.45 9.71 15.15
CA SER A 128 1.10 10.33 16.32
C SER A 128 2.62 10.43 16.15
N GLN A 129 3.26 11.27 17.00
CA GLN A 129 4.72 11.36 17.05
C GLN A 129 5.37 10.00 17.34
N GLU A 130 4.85 9.26 18.33
CA GLU A 130 5.39 7.96 18.73
C GLU A 130 5.38 6.95 17.56
N GLU A 131 4.29 6.92 16.81
CA GLU A 131 4.16 6.05 15.64
C GLU A 131 5.14 6.44 14.52
N VAL A 132 5.32 7.73 14.26
CA VAL A 132 6.30 8.21 13.25
C VAL A 132 7.73 7.89 13.67
N GLU A 133 8.11 8.12 14.93
CA GLU A 133 9.45 7.76 15.44
C GLU A 133 9.69 6.23 15.36
N LEU A 134 8.67 5.42 15.63
CA LEU A 134 8.76 3.97 15.47
C LEU A 134 8.89 3.57 13.98
N ALA A 135 8.18 4.24 13.07
CA ALA A 135 8.31 4.01 11.63
C ALA A 135 9.73 4.31 11.13
N VAL A 136 10.35 5.40 11.62
CA VAL A 136 11.76 5.69 11.35
C VAL A 136 12.68 4.56 11.82
N LYS A 137 12.51 4.12 13.08
CA LYS A 137 13.31 3.06 13.68
C LYS A 137 13.20 1.73 12.94
N ASN A 138 11.99 1.40 12.49
CA ASN A 138 11.68 0.12 11.84
C ASN A 138 11.76 0.20 10.31
N ASN A 139 12.12 1.37 9.75
CA ASN A 139 12.22 1.61 8.30
C ASN A 139 10.91 1.33 7.54
N VAL A 140 9.77 1.66 8.16
CA VAL A 140 8.44 1.57 7.54
C VAL A 140 8.15 2.86 6.78
N TYR A 141 7.67 2.75 5.55
CA TYR A 141 7.22 3.90 4.76
C TYR A 141 5.82 4.33 5.20
N LEU A 142 5.61 5.66 5.29
CA LEU A 142 4.29 6.24 5.53
C LEU A 142 3.71 6.70 4.20
N GLU A 143 2.51 6.25 3.89
CA GLU A 143 1.88 6.56 2.61
C GLU A 143 1.32 7.99 2.59
N ILE A 144 1.54 8.65 1.46
CA ILE A 144 0.81 9.81 0.98
C ILE A 144 -0.05 9.32 -0.17
N THR A 145 -1.33 9.14 0.09
CA THR A 145 -2.23 8.49 -0.86
C THR A 145 -2.86 9.44 -1.87
N ALA A 146 -3.06 8.98 -3.11
CA ALA A 146 -3.87 9.70 -4.09
C ALA A 146 -5.38 9.44 -3.96
N ARG A 147 -5.77 8.45 -3.13
CA ARG A 147 -7.16 8.02 -2.97
C ARG A 147 -8.04 9.09 -2.35
N SER A 148 -9.17 9.35 -2.99
CA SER A 148 -10.17 10.29 -2.48
C SER A 148 -10.67 9.86 -1.09
N GLY A 149 -10.78 10.81 -0.16
CA GLY A 149 -11.16 10.55 1.22
C GLY A 149 -9.96 10.20 2.11
N HIS A 150 -9.19 9.18 1.79
CA HIS A 150 -7.98 8.82 2.54
C HIS A 150 -6.92 9.93 2.51
N SER A 151 -6.85 10.70 1.43
CA SER A 151 -5.94 11.83 1.26
C SER A 151 -6.19 13.03 2.19
N LEU A 152 -7.29 13.04 2.94
CA LEU A 152 -7.63 14.15 3.86
C LEU A 152 -6.55 14.44 4.91
N THR A 153 -5.74 13.44 5.26
CA THR A 153 -4.68 13.57 6.27
C THR A 153 -3.27 13.62 5.68
N ASN A 154 -3.11 13.64 4.35
CA ASN A 154 -1.81 13.66 3.69
C ASN A 154 -0.89 14.78 4.22
N GLY A 155 -1.42 16.00 4.36
CA GLY A 155 -0.66 17.14 4.88
C GLY A 155 -0.14 16.89 6.30
N HIS A 156 -0.96 16.29 7.19
CA HIS A 156 -0.53 15.91 8.54
C HIS A 156 0.58 14.85 8.49
N VAL A 157 0.36 13.76 7.73
CA VAL A 157 1.34 12.67 7.59
C VAL A 157 2.67 13.21 7.05
N PHE A 158 2.64 14.04 6.01
CA PHE A 158 3.84 14.62 5.41
C PHE A 158 4.59 15.55 6.40
N GLN A 159 3.88 16.43 7.11
CA GLN A 159 4.50 17.34 8.08
C GLN A 159 5.12 16.57 9.26
N MET A 160 4.43 15.55 9.77
CA MET A 160 4.96 14.69 10.83
C MET A 160 6.18 13.90 10.35
N SER A 161 6.12 13.33 9.15
CA SER A 161 7.25 12.62 8.54
C SER A 161 8.46 13.53 8.37
N LYS A 162 8.27 14.72 7.82
CA LYS A 162 9.35 15.72 7.66
C LYS A 162 9.97 16.12 8.98
N LYS A 163 9.15 16.33 10.01
CA LYS A 163 9.61 16.76 11.34
C LYS A 163 10.46 15.70 12.04
N TYR A 164 10.09 14.43 11.93
CA TYR A 164 10.74 13.32 12.64
C TYR A 164 11.63 12.44 11.76
N GLY A 165 11.71 12.71 10.45
CA GLY A 165 12.61 12.03 9.52
C GLY A 165 12.11 10.71 8.97
N ALA A 166 10.79 10.46 8.99
CA ALA A 166 10.20 9.27 8.38
C ALA A 166 10.23 9.35 6.85
N LYS A 167 10.34 8.20 6.21
CA LYS A 167 10.24 8.08 4.76
C LYS A 167 8.78 8.05 4.34
N CYS A 168 8.45 8.83 3.30
CA CYS A 168 7.14 8.76 2.67
C CYS A 168 7.23 8.09 1.30
N ILE A 169 6.13 7.49 0.89
CA ILE A 169 5.89 7.01 -0.46
C ILE A 169 4.56 7.57 -0.96
N ILE A 170 4.46 7.82 -2.26
CA ILE A 170 3.17 8.18 -2.87
C ILE A 170 2.66 6.98 -3.63
N ASP A 171 1.51 6.51 -3.22
CA ASP A 171 0.80 5.41 -3.86
C ASP A 171 -0.63 5.85 -4.21
N THR A 172 -1.29 5.09 -5.08
CA THR A 172 -2.59 5.49 -5.60
C THR A 172 -3.75 4.85 -4.87
N ASP A 173 -3.53 3.70 -4.25
CA ASP A 173 -4.62 2.90 -3.70
C ASP A 173 -5.71 2.67 -4.78
N THR A 174 -5.22 2.31 -6.00
CA THR A 174 -6.04 2.15 -7.20
C THR A 174 -7.03 1.01 -7.05
N HIS A 175 -8.32 1.29 -7.26
CA HIS A 175 -9.40 0.30 -7.34
C HIS A 175 -10.09 0.33 -8.71
N SER A 176 -9.97 1.43 -9.44
CA SER A 176 -10.57 1.61 -10.75
C SER A 176 -9.54 2.07 -11.79
N PRO A 177 -9.85 1.98 -13.10
CA PRO A 177 -8.97 2.48 -14.16
C PRO A 177 -8.63 3.97 -14.04
N TYR A 178 -9.47 4.73 -13.36
CA TYR A 178 -9.36 6.18 -13.24
C TYR A 178 -8.49 6.63 -12.06
N ASP A 179 -8.19 5.73 -11.13
CA ASP A 179 -7.40 6.02 -9.93
C ASP A 179 -5.89 6.06 -10.21
N LEU A 180 -5.43 5.39 -11.29
CA LEU A 180 -4.04 5.47 -11.72
C LEU A 180 -3.69 6.92 -12.14
N ILE A 181 -2.71 7.51 -11.48
CA ILE A 181 -2.28 8.89 -11.71
C ILE A 181 -0.99 8.94 -12.55
N ASP A 182 -0.67 10.08 -13.12
CA ASP A 182 0.64 10.33 -13.74
C ASP A 182 1.60 11.04 -12.76
N ILE A 183 2.86 11.16 -13.17
CA ILE A 183 3.90 11.78 -12.34
C ILE A 183 3.62 13.26 -12.04
N ASN A 184 2.90 13.98 -12.92
CA ASN A 184 2.58 15.38 -12.69
C ASN A 184 1.52 15.52 -11.60
N PHE A 185 0.52 14.65 -11.62
CA PHE A 185 -0.50 14.63 -10.57
C PHE A 185 0.10 14.19 -9.21
N ALA A 186 1.01 13.20 -9.20
CA ALA A 186 1.74 12.82 -7.99
C ALA A 186 2.52 14.02 -7.38
N LYS A 187 3.18 14.82 -8.24
CA LYS A 187 3.83 16.06 -7.79
C LYS A 187 2.83 17.07 -7.24
N THR A 188 1.65 17.19 -7.85
CA THR A 188 0.60 18.10 -7.36
C THR A 188 0.15 17.71 -5.95
N ILE A 189 -0.04 16.41 -5.68
CA ILE A 189 -0.36 15.91 -4.33
C ILE A 189 0.73 16.32 -3.33
N LEU A 190 2.01 16.11 -3.67
CA LEU A 190 3.13 16.50 -2.80
C LEU A 190 3.19 18.00 -2.52
N TYR A 191 2.91 18.83 -3.52
CA TYR A 191 2.88 20.30 -3.33
C TYR A 191 1.69 20.76 -2.49
N GLY A 192 0.62 19.93 -2.42
CA GLY A 192 -0.54 20.19 -1.59
C GLY A 192 -0.36 19.79 -0.11
N CYS A 193 0.72 19.07 0.24
CA CYS A 193 1.05 18.66 1.61
C CYS A 193 1.96 19.69 2.30
#